data_fc0ce6d6557bac20bc645f1f72e23fe0
#
_entry.id   fc0ce6d6557bac20bc645f1f72e23fe0
#
_cell.length_a   1.000
_cell.length_b   1.000
_cell.length_c   1.000
_cell.angle_alpha   90.00
_cell.angle_beta   90.00
_cell.angle_gamma   90.00
#
_symmetry.space_group_name_H-M   'P 1'
#
loop_
_entity.id
_entity.type
_entity.pdbx_description
1 polymer ?
#
loop_
_entity_poly.entity_id
_entity_poly.type
_entity_poly.pdbx_seq_one_letter_code
_entity_poly.pdbx_strand_id
1 'polypeptide(L)'
;MLNNSPTMEDLDRGTESEAEREEEEAASDLLRDRFRLCTISIAEAEAKQCGMEVSQPIITCISDLAFKFAEQLAKDLELFAQHAGRKSVNMEDVILSAHRNDHLAASLRSFCNDLKAKECNSERKRKKNPRREGGVAQDLLRPPYT
;
A
#
# COMPACT_ATOMS: atom_id res chain seq x y z
N MET A 1 41.79 29.08 21.17
CA MET A 1 41.05 27.79 21.27
C MET A 1 39.62 28.10 21.60
N LEU A 2 38.75 28.16 20.58
CA LEU A 2 37.33 28.44 20.77
C LEU A 2 36.63 27.08 20.96
N ASN A 3 36.13 26.84 22.18
CA ASN A 3 35.30 25.70 22.52
C ASN A 3 33.91 25.95 21.88
N ASN A 4 33.62 25.23 20.80
CA ASN A 4 32.31 25.22 20.19
C ASN A 4 31.50 24.08 20.89
N SER A 5 30.82 24.40 21.99
CA SER A 5 29.86 23.50 22.60
C SER A 5 28.59 23.48 21.75
N PRO A 6 28.03 22.29 21.45
CA PRO A 6 26.78 22.20 20.68
C PRO A 6 25.66 22.91 21.42
N THR A 7 24.87 23.67 20.69
CA THR A 7 23.72 24.40 21.23
C THR A 7 22.54 23.39 21.50
N MET A 8 21.64 23.79 22.39
CA MET A 8 20.48 22.95 22.75
C MET A 8 19.57 22.65 21.54
N GLU A 9 19.58 23.50 20.53
CA GLU A 9 18.87 23.35 19.25
C GLU A 9 19.51 22.30 18.33
N ASP A 10 20.85 22.09 18.41
CA ASP A 10 21.54 21.08 17.63
C ASP A 10 21.28 19.65 18.17
N LEU A 11 21.02 19.52 19.48
CA LEU A 11 20.67 18.26 20.12
C LEU A 11 19.23 17.83 19.79
N ASP A 12 18.30 18.79 19.70
CA ASP A 12 16.88 18.53 19.40
C ASP A 12 16.68 18.05 17.96
N ARG A 13 17.38 18.67 17.00
CA ARG A 13 17.33 18.28 15.59
C ARG A 13 17.91 16.88 15.32
N GLY A 14 18.89 16.43 16.13
CA GLY A 14 19.45 15.09 16.04
C GLY A 14 18.48 14.00 16.46
N THR A 15 17.71 14.23 17.51
CA THR A 15 16.74 13.27 18.07
C THR A 15 15.51 13.09 17.19
N GLU A 16 14.98 14.16 16.57
CA GLU A 16 13.88 14.07 15.60
C GLU A 16 14.28 13.23 14.37
N SER A 17 15.47 13.41 13.83
CA SER A 17 15.97 12.65 12.69
C SER A 17 16.21 11.16 12.99
N GLU A 18 16.57 10.81 14.23
CA GLU A 18 16.73 9.42 14.65
C GLU A 18 15.37 8.75 14.82
N ALA A 19 14.40 9.41 15.44
CA ALA A 19 13.04 8.90 15.60
C ALA A 19 12.35 8.66 14.25
N GLU A 20 12.48 9.57 13.29
CA GLU A 20 11.93 9.41 11.93
C GLU A 20 12.55 8.20 11.22
N ARG A 21 13.85 7.97 11.38
CA ARG A 21 14.52 6.79 10.80
C ARG A 21 14.07 5.48 11.43
N GLU A 22 13.86 5.45 12.74
CA GLU A 22 13.36 4.27 13.45
C GLU A 22 11.93 3.93 13.02
N GLU A 23 11.07 4.93 12.83
CA GLU A 23 9.71 4.74 12.30
C GLU A 23 9.71 4.20 10.86
N GLU A 24 10.60 4.72 10.01
CA GLU A 24 10.73 4.27 8.62
C GLU A 24 11.24 2.82 8.55
N GLU A 25 12.21 2.46 9.39
CA GLU A 25 12.73 1.10 9.49
C GLU A 25 11.67 0.13 9.99
N ALA A 26 10.93 0.49 11.04
CA ALA A 26 9.81 -0.31 11.55
C ALA A 26 8.70 -0.50 10.52
N ALA A 27 8.37 0.54 9.76
CA ALA A 27 7.40 0.46 8.67
C ALA A 27 7.88 -0.45 7.53
N SER A 28 9.17 -0.39 7.19
CA SER A 28 9.80 -1.25 6.19
C SER A 28 9.77 -2.72 6.61
N ASP A 29 10.08 -3.02 7.86
CA ASP A 29 10.05 -4.39 8.39
C ASP A 29 8.62 -4.96 8.41
N LEU A 30 7.64 -4.16 8.82
CA LEU A 30 6.25 -4.57 8.77
C LEU A 30 5.78 -4.86 7.33
N LEU A 31 6.23 -4.05 6.38
CA LEU A 31 5.91 -4.26 4.96
C LEU A 31 6.55 -5.55 4.43
N ARG A 32 7.80 -5.83 4.80
CA ARG A 32 8.52 -7.06 4.48
C ARG A 32 7.79 -8.29 5.03
N ASP A 33 7.36 -8.25 6.28
CA ASP A 33 6.65 -9.36 6.91
C ASP A 33 5.31 -9.63 6.24
N ARG A 34 4.54 -8.59 5.92
CA ARG A 34 3.29 -8.72 5.16
C ARG A 34 3.53 -9.33 3.78
N PHE A 35 4.55 -8.85 3.10
CA PHE A 35 4.92 -9.36 1.77
C PHE A 35 5.31 -10.83 1.85
N ARG A 36 6.06 -11.22 2.87
CA ARG A 36 6.46 -12.59 3.13
C ARG A 36 5.26 -13.51 3.36
N LEU A 37 4.31 -13.11 4.21
CA LEU A 37 3.07 -13.85 4.44
C LEU A 37 2.26 -14.04 3.16
N CYS A 38 2.10 -13.00 2.35
CA CYS A 38 1.43 -13.10 1.06
C CYS A 38 2.15 -14.07 0.12
N THR A 39 3.48 -14.01 0.03
CA THR A 39 4.27 -14.88 -0.84
C THR A 39 4.17 -16.34 -0.40
N ILE A 40 4.22 -16.61 0.90
CA ILE A 40 4.01 -17.95 1.46
C ILE A 40 2.64 -18.48 1.04
N SER A 41 1.59 -17.71 1.27
CA SER A 41 0.22 -18.12 0.95
C SER A 41 0.02 -18.43 -0.54
N ILE A 42 0.61 -17.62 -1.42
CA ILE A 42 0.54 -17.84 -2.88
C ILE A 42 1.33 -19.10 -3.26
N ALA A 43 2.56 -19.24 -2.75
CA ALA A 43 3.42 -20.39 -3.09
C ALA A 43 2.81 -21.73 -2.64
N GLU A 44 2.23 -21.77 -1.44
CA GLU A 44 1.53 -22.96 -0.93
C GLU A 44 0.27 -23.29 -1.75
N ALA A 45 -0.49 -22.27 -2.13
CA ALA A 45 -1.69 -22.46 -2.94
C ALA A 45 -1.36 -23.02 -4.33
N GLU A 46 -0.34 -22.46 -4.99
CA GLU A 46 0.11 -22.91 -6.31
C GLU A 46 0.73 -24.33 -6.24
N ALA A 47 1.57 -24.61 -5.24
CA ALA A 47 2.13 -25.93 -5.03
C ALA A 47 1.03 -26.99 -4.86
N LYS A 48 0.01 -26.69 -4.05
CA LYS A 48 -1.13 -27.57 -3.84
C LYS A 48 -1.91 -27.85 -5.12
N GLN A 49 -2.10 -26.86 -5.98
CA GLN A 49 -2.73 -27.03 -7.28
C GLN A 49 -1.91 -27.95 -8.21
N CYS A 50 -0.59 -27.89 -8.12
CA CYS A 50 0.32 -28.76 -8.86
C CYS A 50 0.54 -30.13 -8.22
N GLY A 51 -0.08 -30.42 -7.07
CA GLY A 51 0.13 -31.67 -6.32
C GLY A 51 1.53 -31.78 -5.72
N MET A 52 2.18 -30.64 -5.42
CA MET A 52 3.53 -30.56 -4.85
C MET A 52 3.52 -29.88 -3.48
N GLU A 53 4.58 -30.11 -2.75
CA GLU A 53 4.87 -29.39 -1.50
C GLU A 53 6.13 -28.51 -1.69
N VAL A 54 6.12 -27.32 -1.11
CA VAL A 54 7.27 -26.41 -1.15
C VAL A 54 7.88 -26.33 0.25
N SER A 55 9.20 -26.56 0.32
CA SER A 55 9.90 -26.48 1.62
C SER A 55 10.01 -25.03 2.10
N GLN A 56 9.95 -24.84 3.42
CA GLN A 56 10.03 -23.51 4.04
C GLN A 56 11.28 -22.71 3.66
N PRO A 57 12.49 -23.30 3.58
CA PRO A 57 13.67 -22.55 3.11
C PRO A 57 13.53 -22.00 1.70
N ILE A 58 12.92 -22.76 0.78
CA ILE A 58 12.66 -22.31 -0.60
C ILE A 58 11.68 -21.16 -0.61
N ILE A 59 10.57 -21.29 0.12
CA ILE A 59 9.56 -20.19 0.22
C ILE A 59 10.21 -18.91 0.78
N THR A 60 11.06 -19.05 1.80
CA THR A 60 11.76 -17.91 2.38
C THR A 60 12.66 -17.22 1.34
N CYS A 61 13.46 -17.98 0.59
CA CYS A 61 14.29 -17.42 -0.47
C CYS A 61 13.47 -16.74 -1.56
N ILE A 62 12.35 -17.33 -1.99
CA ILE A 62 11.45 -16.73 -2.98
C ILE A 62 10.87 -15.42 -2.44
N SER A 63 10.45 -15.40 -1.18
CA SER A 63 9.89 -14.21 -0.55
C SER A 63 10.89 -13.06 -0.47
N ASP A 64 12.11 -13.35 -0.03
CA ASP A 64 13.16 -12.32 0.07
C ASP A 64 13.55 -11.79 -1.31
N LEU A 65 13.66 -12.66 -2.31
CA LEU A 65 13.94 -12.26 -3.68
C LEU A 65 12.82 -11.37 -4.26
N ALA A 66 11.57 -11.79 -4.07
CA ALA A 66 10.40 -11.05 -4.55
C ALA A 66 10.29 -9.68 -3.87
N PHE A 67 10.58 -9.60 -2.56
CA PHE A 67 10.61 -8.33 -1.84
C PHE A 67 11.68 -7.38 -2.38
N LYS A 68 12.90 -7.88 -2.60
CA LYS A 68 13.99 -7.08 -3.19
C LYS A 68 13.67 -6.61 -4.60
N PHE A 69 12.99 -7.43 -5.40
CA PHE A 69 12.52 -7.02 -6.71
C PHE A 69 11.45 -5.92 -6.60
N ALA A 70 10.52 -6.04 -5.65
CA ALA A 70 9.50 -5.02 -5.42
C ALA A 70 10.10 -3.69 -4.96
N GLU A 71 11.12 -3.69 -4.09
CA GLU A 71 11.84 -2.48 -3.68
C GLU A 71 12.49 -1.78 -4.90
N GLN A 72 13.15 -2.54 -5.77
CA GLN A 72 13.76 -1.99 -6.97
C GLN A 72 12.71 -1.44 -7.93
N LEU A 73 11.63 -2.19 -8.14
CA LEU A 73 10.52 -1.76 -8.98
C LEU A 73 9.90 -0.46 -8.47
N ALA A 74 9.72 -0.30 -7.16
CA ALA A 74 9.18 0.92 -6.57
C ALA A 74 10.03 2.15 -6.91
N LYS A 75 11.37 2.01 -6.86
CA LYS A 75 12.31 3.07 -7.27
C LYS A 75 12.19 3.41 -8.76
N ASP A 76 12.08 2.40 -9.60
CA ASP A 76 11.93 2.61 -11.04
C ASP A 76 10.60 3.32 -11.37
N LEU A 77 9.52 2.95 -10.68
CA LEU A 77 8.21 3.60 -10.83
C LEU A 77 8.22 5.06 -10.39
N GLU A 78 8.93 5.37 -9.31
CA GLU A 78 9.13 6.74 -8.86
C GLU A 78 9.85 7.57 -9.92
N LEU A 79 10.92 7.03 -10.51
CA LEU A 79 11.65 7.67 -11.61
C LEU A 79 10.75 7.90 -12.84
N PHE A 80 9.88 6.95 -13.19
CA PHE A 80 8.93 7.15 -14.29
C PHE A 80 7.94 8.29 -14.01
N ALA A 81 7.41 8.35 -12.80
CA ALA A 81 6.52 9.44 -12.40
C ALA A 81 7.23 10.80 -12.43
N GLN A 82 8.45 10.89 -11.89
CA GLN A 82 9.27 12.10 -11.89
C GLN A 82 9.60 12.55 -13.31
N HIS A 83 9.99 11.63 -14.19
CA HIS A 83 10.31 11.92 -15.59
C HIS A 83 9.09 12.47 -16.35
N ALA A 84 7.89 12.02 -15.99
CA ALA A 84 6.62 12.55 -16.51
C ALA A 84 6.14 13.83 -15.82
N GLY A 85 6.95 14.44 -14.95
CA GLY A 85 6.62 15.66 -14.21
C GLY A 85 5.53 15.48 -13.14
N ARG A 86 5.31 14.26 -12.67
CA ARG A 86 4.30 13.92 -11.66
C ARG A 86 4.94 13.61 -10.30
N LYS A 87 4.20 13.90 -9.24
CA LYS A 87 4.60 13.58 -7.86
C LYS A 87 4.08 12.23 -7.37
N SER A 88 3.25 11.56 -8.16
CA SER A 88 2.64 10.29 -7.79
C SER A 88 2.77 9.28 -8.92
N VAL A 89 3.05 8.04 -8.54
CA VAL A 89 3.02 6.87 -9.42
C VAL A 89 1.58 6.57 -9.81
N ASN A 90 1.37 6.21 -11.06
CA ASN A 90 0.06 5.79 -11.55
C ASN A 90 0.11 4.37 -12.16
N MET A 91 -1.06 3.86 -12.51
CA MET A 91 -1.20 2.51 -13.08
C MET A 91 -0.46 2.33 -14.43
N GLU A 92 -0.35 3.39 -15.21
CA GLU A 92 0.34 3.36 -16.51
C GLU A 92 1.85 3.16 -16.32
N ASP A 93 2.44 3.68 -15.23
CA ASP A 93 3.85 3.47 -14.90
C ASP A 93 4.10 1.98 -14.59
N VAL A 94 3.18 1.35 -13.86
CA VAL A 94 3.25 -0.08 -13.54
C VAL A 94 3.17 -0.93 -14.80
N ILE A 95 2.28 -0.60 -15.73
CA ILE A 95 2.17 -1.29 -17.02
C ILE A 95 3.43 -1.06 -17.86
N LEU A 96 3.97 0.16 -17.85
CA LEU A 96 5.19 0.52 -18.57
C LEU A 96 6.40 -0.27 -18.05
N SER A 97 6.51 -0.52 -16.74
CA SER A 97 7.61 -1.32 -16.18
C SER A 97 7.69 -2.73 -16.77
N ALA A 98 6.56 -3.27 -17.21
CA ALA A 98 6.45 -4.58 -17.82
C ALA A 98 6.59 -4.58 -19.36
N HIS A 99 7.01 -3.46 -20.00
CA HIS A 99 7.02 -3.29 -21.45
C HIS A 99 7.83 -4.35 -22.23
N ARG A 100 8.80 -5.00 -21.58
CA ARG A 100 9.62 -6.07 -22.17
C ARG A 100 8.99 -7.47 -22.08
N ASN A 101 7.87 -7.60 -21.38
CA ASN A 101 7.16 -8.86 -21.18
C ASN A 101 5.68 -8.66 -21.51
N ASP A 102 5.30 -8.98 -22.74
CA ASP A 102 3.93 -8.78 -23.24
C ASP A 102 2.88 -9.54 -22.41
N HIS A 103 3.23 -10.71 -21.92
CA HIS A 103 2.34 -11.51 -21.08
C HIS A 103 2.06 -10.82 -19.73
N LEU A 104 3.11 -10.32 -19.10
CA LEU A 104 2.99 -9.59 -17.85
C LEU A 104 2.24 -8.26 -18.05
N ALA A 105 2.57 -7.53 -19.13
CA ALA A 105 1.89 -6.29 -19.48
C ALA A 105 0.38 -6.51 -19.74
N ALA A 106 0.01 -7.60 -20.40
CA ALA A 106 -1.39 -7.95 -20.63
C ALA A 106 -2.11 -8.30 -19.33
N SER A 107 -1.48 -9.08 -18.46
CA SER A 107 -2.03 -9.43 -17.14
C SER A 107 -2.24 -8.20 -16.27
N LEU A 108 -1.29 -7.27 -16.24
CA LEU A 108 -1.40 -6.01 -15.50
C LEU A 108 -2.53 -5.13 -16.06
N ARG A 109 -2.69 -5.03 -17.38
CA ARG A 109 -3.82 -4.28 -18.00
C ARG A 109 -5.17 -4.87 -17.60
N SER A 110 -5.30 -6.20 -17.63
CA SER A 110 -6.52 -6.88 -17.20
C SER A 110 -6.83 -6.59 -15.75
N PHE A 111 -5.86 -6.72 -14.86
CA PHE A 111 -6.00 -6.41 -13.45
C PHE A 111 -6.41 -4.94 -13.20
N CYS A 112 -5.80 -3.99 -13.91
CA CYS A 112 -6.18 -2.58 -13.83
C CYS A 112 -7.64 -2.33 -14.24
N ASN A 113 -8.09 -2.99 -15.29
CA ASN A 113 -9.47 -2.87 -15.75
C ASN A 113 -10.47 -3.42 -14.72
N ASP A 114 -10.11 -4.55 -14.09
CA ASP A 114 -10.92 -5.14 -13.02
C ASP A 114 -11.02 -4.25 -11.79
N LEU A 115 -9.92 -3.59 -11.39
CA LEU A 115 -9.92 -2.61 -10.30
C LEU A 115 -10.82 -1.41 -10.62
N LYS A 116 -10.68 -0.82 -11.81
CA LYS A 116 -11.53 0.30 -12.26
C LYS A 116 -13.02 -0.10 -12.28
N ALA A 117 -13.35 -1.30 -12.71
CA ALA A 117 -14.73 -1.81 -12.71
C ALA A 117 -15.29 -1.97 -11.29
N LYS A 118 -14.46 -2.43 -10.33
CA LYS A 118 -14.85 -2.54 -8.91
C LYS A 118 -15.10 -1.18 -8.27
N GLU A 119 -14.27 -0.20 -8.55
CA GLU A 119 -14.42 1.18 -8.05
C GLU A 119 -15.71 1.81 -8.56
N CYS A 120 -15.99 1.74 -9.87
CA CYS A 120 -17.24 2.23 -10.45
C CYS A 120 -18.48 1.58 -9.83
N ASN A 121 -18.42 0.29 -9.53
CA ASN A 121 -19.54 -0.40 -8.89
C ASN A 121 -19.74 -0.01 -7.42
N SER A 122 -18.66 0.27 -6.71
CA SER A 122 -18.73 0.73 -5.31
C SER A 122 -19.29 2.14 -5.20
N GLU A 123 -18.94 3.03 -6.11
CA GLU A 123 -19.50 4.39 -6.16
C GLU A 123 -20.99 4.40 -6.53
N ARG A 124 -21.41 3.52 -7.45
CA ARG A 124 -22.82 3.35 -7.80
C ARG A 124 -23.65 2.85 -6.60
N LYS A 125 -23.09 1.97 -5.78
CA LYS A 125 -23.74 1.49 -4.55
C LYS A 125 -23.84 2.60 -3.49
N ARG A 126 -22.81 3.43 -3.33
CA ARG A 126 -22.82 4.59 -2.42
C ARG A 126 -23.87 5.63 -2.81
N LYS A 127 -23.99 5.94 -4.12
CA LYS A 127 -25.01 6.88 -4.63
C LYS A 127 -26.44 6.34 -4.54
N LYS A 128 -26.62 5.01 -4.52
CA LYS A 128 -27.94 4.37 -4.46
C LYS A 128 -28.48 4.21 -3.03
N ASN A 129 -27.66 4.47 -2.00
CA ASN A 129 -28.07 4.45 -0.59
C ASN A 129 -27.83 5.84 0.03
N PRO A 130 -28.70 6.84 -0.26
CA PRO A 130 -28.61 8.11 0.43
C PRO A 130 -28.91 7.85 1.92
N ARG A 131 -27.93 8.19 2.76
CA ARG A 131 -27.97 8.17 4.21
C ARG A 131 -29.33 8.64 4.68
N ARG A 132 -30.13 7.74 5.23
CA ARG A 132 -31.29 8.09 6.04
C ARG A 132 -30.75 8.67 7.34
N GLU A 133 -30.42 9.97 7.32
CA GLU A 133 -30.21 10.75 8.52
C GLU A 133 -31.51 11.38 8.93
N GLY A 134 -31.94 10.99 10.12
CA GLY A 134 -32.60 11.86 11.08
C GLY A 134 -34.04 12.27 10.82
N GLY A 135 -34.95 11.35 11.01
CA GLY A 135 -36.25 11.67 11.55
C GLY A 135 -36.29 11.34 13.03
N VAL A 136 -35.65 12.13 13.88
CA VAL A 136 -35.87 12.07 15.33
C VAL A 136 -37.02 12.99 15.67
N ALA A 137 -38.09 12.33 16.07
CA ALA A 137 -39.24 12.84 16.78
C ALA A 137 -39.01 14.14 17.57
N GLN A 138 -39.68 15.19 17.15
CA GLN A 138 -40.17 16.25 18.01
C GLN A 138 -41.69 16.12 18.11
N ASP A 139 -42.12 15.25 19.01
CA ASP A 139 -43.49 15.34 19.52
C ASP A 139 -43.58 14.62 20.88
N LEU A 140 -43.20 15.31 21.91
CA LEU A 140 -43.58 15.01 23.31
C LEU A 140 -43.24 16.23 24.16
N LEU A 141 -44.13 17.23 24.18
CA LEU A 141 -44.30 18.13 25.33
C LEU A 141 -45.51 19.07 25.04
N ARG A 142 -46.69 18.54 25.25
CA ARG A 142 -47.88 19.38 25.51
C ARG A 142 -48.34 19.07 26.95
N PRO A 143 -48.26 20.01 27.90
CA PRO A 143 -48.80 19.80 29.23
C PRO A 143 -50.33 19.96 29.21
N PRO A 144 -51.06 19.23 30.03
CA PRO A 144 -52.48 19.36 30.18
C PRO A 144 -52.79 20.34 31.30
N TYR A 145 -53.26 21.53 30.98
CA TYR A 145 -54.06 22.41 31.84
C TYR A 145 -54.76 23.48 30.97
N THR A 146 -56.00 23.45 30.79
CA THR A 146 -57.25 23.84 31.42
C THR A 146 -58.39 23.52 30.50
#